data_983942a39d8b7de1fe47618bea0455b4
#
_entry.id   983942a39d8b7de1fe47618bea0455b4
#
_cell.length_a   1.000
_cell.length_b   1.000
_cell.length_c   1.000
_cell.angle_alpha   90.00
_cell.angle_beta   90.00
_cell.angle_gamma   90.00
#
_symmetry.space_group_name_H-M   'P 1'
#
loop_
_entity.id
_entity.type
_entity.pdbx_description
1 polymer ?
#
loop_
_entity_poly.entity_id
_entity_poly.type
_entity_poly.pdbx_seq_one_letter_code
_entity_poly.pdbx_strand_id
1 'polypeptide(L)'
;MDIDLTGKTALVTGSTQGIGLAIAAGLANSGAKVAVNGRTPERVEEAVAKLRGDVIGVAADVSTADGAAELLRRLPDVDILVNNLGIFGAVPAREITDEQWRAYFEVNVLAAARLIRMYLPGMAERGWGRAIQIASDSALVIPEEMIHYGVSKTALLAVSRGFAKDAVGTGVTVNSVIAGPTHTAGVEDFVYQLVDKSLPWDEAQREFMRKYRPQSLLQRLIEPAEIANMVTYLASPLASATTGGALRVDGGYVDSIVP
;
A
#
# COMPACT_ATOMS: atom_id res chain seq x y z
N MET A 1 14.53 9.65 -15.57
CA MET A 1 13.45 8.87 -16.20
C MET A 1 12.20 9.71 -16.07
N ASP A 2 11.68 10.19 -17.19
CA ASP A 2 10.45 11.00 -17.15
C ASP A 2 9.26 10.06 -17.24
N ILE A 3 8.45 10.05 -16.20
CA ILE A 3 7.19 9.30 -16.14
C ILE A 3 6.06 10.29 -16.37
N ASP A 4 5.32 10.08 -17.45
CA ASP A 4 4.12 10.85 -17.77
C ASP A 4 2.87 9.97 -17.63
N LEU A 5 1.98 10.39 -16.73
CA LEU A 5 0.69 9.77 -16.45
C LEU A 5 -0.48 10.67 -16.85
N THR A 6 -0.22 11.68 -17.70
CA THR A 6 -1.26 12.59 -18.20
C THR A 6 -2.39 11.79 -18.84
N GLY A 7 -3.62 12.16 -18.52
CA GLY A 7 -4.84 11.47 -18.98
C GLY A 7 -5.17 10.16 -18.24
N LYS A 8 -4.38 9.77 -17.24
CA LYS A 8 -4.67 8.61 -16.39
C LYS A 8 -5.36 9.02 -15.09
N THR A 9 -6.36 8.24 -14.68
CA THR A 9 -7.03 8.38 -13.39
C THR A 9 -6.51 7.33 -12.42
N ALA A 10 -6.01 7.77 -11.28
CA ALA A 10 -5.49 6.91 -10.22
C ALA A 10 -6.36 6.98 -8.96
N LEU A 11 -6.60 5.83 -8.34
CA LEU A 11 -7.18 5.70 -7.01
C LEU A 11 -6.12 5.17 -6.05
N VAL A 12 -5.89 5.86 -4.93
CA VAL A 12 -5.02 5.39 -3.86
C VAL A 12 -5.85 5.24 -2.58
N THR A 13 -6.03 4.00 -2.10
CA THR A 13 -6.81 3.76 -0.88
C THR A 13 -5.99 4.05 0.38
N GLY A 14 -6.64 4.56 1.44
CA GLY A 14 -5.94 4.91 2.68
C GLY A 14 -4.85 5.96 2.48
N SER A 15 -5.08 6.96 1.63
CA SER A 15 -4.08 7.92 1.18
C SER A 15 -4.14 9.28 1.87
N THR A 16 -4.74 9.35 3.06
CA THR A 16 -4.81 10.61 3.82
C THR A 16 -3.52 10.93 4.57
N GLN A 17 -2.59 9.99 4.68
CA GLN A 17 -1.29 10.14 5.37
C GLN A 17 -0.27 9.08 4.93
N GLY A 18 0.97 9.21 5.41
CA GLY A 18 2.03 8.20 5.27
C GLY A 18 2.33 7.78 3.84
N ILE A 19 2.52 6.48 3.63
CA ILE A 19 2.86 5.89 2.33
C ILE A 19 1.81 6.24 1.26
N GLY A 20 0.52 6.13 1.59
CA GLY A 20 -0.56 6.41 0.65
C GLY A 20 -0.57 7.86 0.17
N LEU A 21 -0.32 8.83 1.07
CA LEU A 21 -0.22 10.25 0.70
C LEU A 21 1.00 10.52 -0.19
N ALA A 22 2.13 9.91 0.11
CA ALA A 22 3.33 10.03 -0.71
C ALA A 22 3.13 9.42 -2.12
N ILE A 23 2.43 8.28 -2.21
CA ILE A 23 2.06 7.67 -3.48
C ILE A 23 1.13 8.60 -4.27
N ALA A 24 0.10 9.15 -3.63
CA ALA A 24 -0.81 10.10 -4.27
C ALA A 24 -0.06 11.33 -4.81
N ALA A 25 0.90 11.85 -4.04
CA ALA A 25 1.77 12.96 -4.47
C ALA A 25 2.63 12.56 -5.68
N GLY A 26 3.27 11.39 -5.68
CA GLY A 26 4.10 10.91 -6.78
C GLY A 26 3.33 10.76 -8.09
N LEU A 27 2.13 10.16 -8.02
CA LEU A 27 1.25 10.00 -9.19
C LEU A 27 0.73 11.35 -9.72
N ALA A 28 0.31 12.26 -8.82
CA ALA A 28 -0.15 13.59 -9.21
C ALA A 28 0.98 14.44 -9.83
N ASN A 29 2.19 14.39 -9.27
CA ASN A 29 3.37 15.07 -9.82
C ASN A 29 3.78 14.50 -11.20
N SER A 30 3.40 13.26 -11.50
CA SER A 30 3.58 12.63 -12.81
C SER A 30 2.41 12.87 -13.79
N GLY A 31 1.46 13.76 -13.46
CA GLY A 31 0.39 14.20 -14.34
C GLY A 31 -0.91 13.40 -14.25
N ALA A 32 -1.03 12.40 -13.36
CA ALA A 32 -2.29 11.69 -13.17
C ALA A 32 -3.35 12.56 -12.46
N LYS A 33 -4.61 12.33 -12.79
CA LYS A 33 -5.72 12.71 -11.93
C LYS A 33 -5.80 11.71 -10.77
N VAL A 34 -5.66 12.17 -9.52
CA VAL A 34 -5.55 11.29 -8.35
C VAL A 34 -6.76 11.42 -7.44
N ALA A 35 -7.43 10.31 -7.17
CA ALA A 35 -8.44 10.19 -6.14
C ALA A 35 -7.79 9.75 -4.82
N VAL A 36 -7.79 10.66 -3.85
CA VAL A 36 -7.40 10.40 -2.46
C VAL A 36 -8.59 9.79 -1.73
N ASN A 37 -8.37 8.63 -1.09
CA ASN A 37 -9.41 7.96 -0.32
C ASN A 37 -9.06 7.84 1.17
N GLY A 38 -10.06 8.04 1.99
CA GLY A 38 -10.07 7.86 3.44
C GLY A 38 -11.48 7.72 3.96
N ARG A 39 -11.64 7.40 5.24
CA ARG A 39 -12.96 7.16 5.85
C ARG A 39 -13.75 8.43 6.14
N THR A 40 -13.08 9.52 6.50
CA THR A 40 -13.72 10.75 6.95
C THR A 40 -13.49 11.88 5.97
N PRO A 41 -14.51 12.70 5.64
CA PRO A 41 -14.38 13.83 4.72
C PRO A 41 -13.26 14.80 5.13
N GLU A 42 -13.17 15.12 6.42
CA GLU A 42 -12.23 16.10 6.94
C GLU A 42 -10.78 15.70 6.66
N ARG A 43 -10.41 14.42 6.95
CA ARG A 43 -9.06 13.92 6.66
C ARG A 43 -8.75 13.85 5.18
N VAL A 44 -9.76 13.56 4.36
CA VAL A 44 -9.61 13.54 2.90
C VAL A 44 -9.37 14.94 2.36
N GLU A 45 -10.13 15.94 2.82
CA GLU A 45 -9.96 17.35 2.44
C GLU A 45 -8.59 17.89 2.86
N GLU A 46 -8.15 17.60 4.10
CA GLU A 46 -6.82 17.96 4.58
C GLU A 46 -5.70 17.35 3.74
N ALA A 47 -5.88 16.11 3.30
CA ALA A 47 -4.89 15.43 2.45
C ALA A 47 -4.85 16.03 1.04
N VAL A 48 -6.01 16.28 0.44
CA VAL A 48 -6.12 16.94 -0.87
C VAL A 48 -5.45 18.32 -0.84
N ALA A 49 -5.66 19.10 0.22
CA ALA A 49 -5.06 20.44 0.36
C ALA A 49 -3.51 20.43 0.42
N LYS A 50 -2.89 19.30 0.78
CA LYS A 50 -1.41 19.13 0.81
C LYS A 50 -0.81 18.75 -0.55
N LEU A 51 -1.63 18.32 -1.50
CA LEU A 51 -1.19 17.82 -2.78
C LEU A 51 -1.27 18.89 -3.87
N ARG A 52 -0.46 18.72 -4.91
CA ARG A 52 -0.48 19.56 -6.11
C ARG A 52 -0.97 18.74 -7.29
N GLY A 53 -1.50 19.39 -8.32
CA GLY A 53 -2.01 18.75 -9.53
C GLY A 53 -3.52 18.52 -9.51
N ASP A 54 -4.01 17.62 -10.36
CA ASP A 54 -5.43 17.27 -10.44
C ASP A 54 -5.76 16.20 -9.39
N VAL A 55 -6.19 16.65 -8.21
CA VAL A 55 -6.46 15.78 -7.06
C VAL A 55 -7.89 15.98 -6.58
N ILE A 56 -8.61 14.86 -6.40
CA ILE A 56 -9.96 14.84 -5.85
C ILE A 56 -10.02 14.00 -4.57
N GLY A 57 -10.95 14.32 -3.69
CA GLY A 57 -11.20 13.57 -2.46
C GLY A 57 -12.41 12.65 -2.59
N VAL A 58 -12.28 11.40 -2.14
CA VAL A 58 -13.39 10.43 -2.05
C VAL A 58 -13.41 9.81 -0.66
N ALA A 59 -14.26 10.36 0.21
CA ALA A 59 -14.49 9.80 1.54
C ALA A 59 -15.42 8.58 1.42
N ALA A 60 -14.88 7.39 1.73
CA ALA A 60 -15.58 6.12 1.78
C ALA A 60 -14.76 5.09 2.58
N ASP A 61 -15.41 4.27 3.38
CA ASP A 61 -14.76 3.16 4.08
C ASP A 61 -14.70 1.92 3.18
N VAL A 62 -13.65 1.81 2.40
CA VAL A 62 -13.46 0.71 1.42
C VAL A 62 -13.13 -0.64 2.07
N SER A 63 -12.97 -0.69 3.40
CA SER A 63 -12.90 -1.97 4.10
C SER A 63 -14.25 -2.71 4.09
N THR A 64 -15.37 -1.97 3.94
CA THR A 64 -16.72 -2.53 3.86
C THR A 64 -17.19 -2.69 2.41
N ALA A 65 -18.15 -3.59 2.18
CA ALA A 65 -18.76 -3.76 0.87
C ALA A 65 -19.54 -2.51 0.42
N ASP A 66 -20.27 -1.89 1.34
CA ASP A 66 -21.07 -0.69 1.06
C ASP A 66 -20.18 0.52 0.75
N GLY A 67 -19.09 0.71 1.50
CA GLY A 67 -18.14 1.79 1.23
C GLY A 67 -17.40 1.60 -0.10
N ALA A 68 -17.09 0.36 -0.48
CA ALA A 68 -16.51 0.07 -1.80
C ALA A 68 -17.52 0.33 -2.94
N ALA A 69 -18.79 -0.01 -2.75
CA ALA A 69 -19.85 0.29 -3.72
C ALA A 69 -20.08 1.81 -3.85
N GLU A 70 -20.06 2.56 -2.74
CA GLU A 70 -20.11 4.02 -2.74
C GLU A 70 -18.91 4.64 -3.48
N LEU A 71 -17.71 4.13 -3.24
CA LEU A 71 -16.52 4.56 -3.96
C LEU A 71 -16.68 4.34 -5.48
N LEU A 72 -17.10 3.14 -5.90
CA LEU A 72 -17.32 2.83 -7.32
C LEU A 72 -18.36 3.74 -7.95
N ARG A 73 -19.44 4.06 -7.24
CA ARG A 73 -20.48 4.97 -7.75
C ARG A 73 -19.94 6.39 -7.99
N ARG A 74 -19.02 6.87 -7.15
CA ARG A 74 -18.41 8.21 -7.26
C ARG A 74 -17.21 8.24 -8.21
N LEU A 75 -16.55 7.12 -8.38
CA LEU A 75 -15.37 6.95 -9.21
C LEU A 75 -15.51 5.62 -10.00
N PRO A 76 -16.37 5.59 -11.05
CA PRO A 76 -16.67 4.36 -11.75
C PRO A 76 -15.49 3.78 -12.54
N ASP A 77 -14.58 4.64 -12.99
CA ASP A 77 -13.45 4.26 -13.80
C ASP A 77 -12.13 4.74 -13.21
N VAL A 78 -11.17 3.83 -13.13
CA VAL A 78 -9.77 4.14 -12.82
C VAL A 78 -8.85 3.38 -13.78
N ASP A 79 -7.72 3.98 -14.09
CA ASP A 79 -6.65 3.36 -14.86
C ASP A 79 -5.59 2.74 -13.94
N ILE A 80 -5.38 3.36 -12.79
CA ILE A 80 -4.37 2.97 -11.79
C ILE A 80 -5.07 2.78 -10.44
N LEU A 81 -5.07 1.55 -9.94
CA LEU A 81 -5.58 1.21 -8.61
C LEU A 81 -4.41 0.89 -7.69
N VAL A 82 -4.23 1.67 -6.63
CA VAL A 82 -3.26 1.38 -5.57
C VAL A 82 -4.00 1.01 -4.28
N ASN A 83 -3.99 -0.27 -3.94
CA ASN A 83 -4.52 -0.79 -2.69
C ASN A 83 -3.46 -0.63 -1.59
N ASN A 84 -3.51 0.51 -0.90
CA ASN A 84 -2.61 0.84 0.18
C ASN A 84 -3.30 0.74 1.57
N LEU A 85 -4.64 0.75 1.63
CA LEU A 85 -5.35 0.58 2.90
C LEU A 85 -4.83 -0.64 3.66
N GLY A 86 -4.55 -0.46 4.95
CA GLY A 86 -4.14 -1.55 5.82
C GLY A 86 -4.11 -1.13 7.28
N ILE A 87 -4.22 -2.12 8.15
CA ILE A 87 -4.03 -1.99 9.60
C ILE A 87 -2.87 -2.87 10.04
N PHE A 88 -2.16 -2.43 11.05
CA PHE A 88 -1.06 -3.17 11.68
C PHE A 88 -1.02 -2.85 13.19
N GLY A 89 -0.36 -3.69 13.97
CA GLY A 89 -0.19 -3.52 15.40
C GLY A 89 0.39 -4.77 16.04
N ALA A 90 1.12 -4.58 17.14
CA ALA A 90 1.70 -5.68 17.91
C ALA A 90 0.65 -6.28 18.85
N VAL A 91 0.55 -7.60 18.84
CA VAL A 91 -0.25 -8.39 19.79
C VAL A 91 0.52 -9.68 20.08
N PRO A 92 0.71 -10.08 21.35
CA PRO A 92 1.35 -11.35 21.66
C PRO A 92 0.64 -12.51 20.95
N ALA A 93 1.38 -13.40 20.31
CA ALA A 93 0.83 -14.43 19.42
C ALA A 93 -0.34 -15.24 20.00
N ARG A 94 -0.29 -15.56 21.31
CA ARG A 94 -1.33 -16.35 21.99
C ARG A 94 -2.54 -15.52 22.45
N GLU A 95 -2.49 -14.21 22.29
CA GLU A 95 -3.54 -13.28 22.69
C GLU A 95 -4.32 -12.73 21.49
N ILE A 96 -3.90 -13.08 20.27
CA ILE A 96 -4.60 -12.67 19.05
C ILE A 96 -5.96 -13.36 18.99
N THR A 97 -7.02 -12.57 19.08
CA THR A 97 -8.40 -13.09 19.06
C THR A 97 -8.88 -13.39 17.65
N ASP A 98 -9.93 -14.22 17.53
CA ASP A 98 -10.59 -14.50 16.24
C ASP A 98 -11.12 -13.21 15.57
N GLU A 99 -11.59 -12.25 16.35
CA GLU A 99 -12.07 -10.95 15.86
C GLU A 99 -10.94 -10.15 15.24
N GLN A 100 -9.75 -10.15 15.86
CA GLN A 100 -8.56 -9.50 15.31
C GLN A 100 -8.14 -10.19 14.01
N TRP A 101 -8.11 -11.53 13.96
CA TRP A 101 -7.85 -12.26 12.71
C TRP A 101 -8.82 -11.85 11.60
N ARG A 102 -10.13 -11.83 11.86
CA ARG A 102 -11.14 -11.42 10.88
C ARG A 102 -10.95 -9.98 10.43
N ALA A 103 -10.71 -9.05 11.37
CA ALA A 103 -10.49 -7.64 11.05
C ALA A 103 -9.28 -7.42 10.12
N TYR A 104 -8.16 -8.11 10.38
CA TYR A 104 -6.98 -8.02 9.53
C TYR A 104 -7.22 -8.60 8.13
N PHE A 105 -7.94 -9.71 8.03
CA PHE A 105 -8.32 -10.25 6.72
C PHE A 105 -9.29 -9.35 5.98
N GLU A 106 -10.31 -8.80 6.65
CA GLU A 106 -11.28 -7.89 6.01
C GLU A 106 -10.59 -6.64 5.45
N VAL A 107 -9.76 -5.98 6.26
CA VAL A 107 -9.14 -4.71 5.88
C VAL A 107 -7.97 -4.90 4.91
N ASN A 108 -7.06 -5.84 5.21
CA ASN A 108 -5.80 -5.95 4.46
C ASN A 108 -5.90 -6.83 3.21
N VAL A 109 -6.89 -7.73 3.14
CA VAL A 109 -7.01 -8.72 2.07
C VAL A 109 -8.28 -8.54 1.26
N LEU A 110 -9.46 -8.64 1.92
CA LEU A 110 -10.74 -8.65 1.22
C LEU A 110 -11.07 -7.29 0.61
N ALA A 111 -10.72 -6.19 1.27
CA ALA A 111 -10.89 -4.85 0.70
C ALA A 111 -10.13 -4.71 -0.63
N ALA A 112 -8.86 -5.12 -0.67
CA ALA A 112 -8.04 -5.08 -1.88
C ALA A 112 -8.60 -5.99 -2.98
N ALA A 113 -8.94 -7.25 -2.65
CA ALA A 113 -9.52 -8.20 -3.59
C ALA A 113 -10.87 -7.70 -4.17
N ARG A 114 -11.67 -7.05 -3.33
CA ARG A 114 -12.96 -6.45 -3.73
C ARG A 114 -12.75 -5.35 -4.75
N LEU A 115 -11.82 -4.41 -4.52
CA LEU A 115 -11.56 -3.30 -5.42
C LEU A 115 -10.93 -3.76 -6.74
N ILE A 116 -10.00 -4.72 -6.72
CA ILE A 116 -9.46 -5.28 -7.97
C ILE A 116 -10.61 -5.89 -8.79
N ARG A 117 -11.46 -6.72 -8.18
CA ARG A 117 -12.61 -7.34 -8.86
C ARG A 117 -13.58 -6.33 -9.45
N MET A 118 -13.72 -5.15 -8.83
CA MET A 118 -14.60 -4.08 -9.31
C MET A 118 -14.01 -3.31 -10.48
N TYR A 119 -12.71 -3.02 -10.50
CA TYR A 119 -12.09 -2.16 -11.50
C TYR A 119 -11.39 -2.90 -12.64
N LEU A 120 -10.92 -4.13 -12.40
CA LEU A 120 -10.20 -4.92 -13.39
C LEU A 120 -10.98 -5.12 -14.71
N PRO A 121 -12.29 -5.42 -14.71
CA PRO A 121 -13.05 -5.58 -15.95
C PRO A 121 -13.00 -4.35 -16.85
N GLY A 122 -13.25 -3.16 -16.31
CA GLY A 122 -13.17 -1.92 -17.08
C GLY A 122 -11.77 -1.60 -17.59
N MET A 123 -10.72 -1.89 -16.79
CA MET A 123 -9.32 -1.79 -17.24
C MET A 123 -9.05 -2.72 -18.43
N ALA A 124 -9.52 -3.98 -18.34
CA ALA A 124 -9.36 -4.99 -19.39
C ALA A 124 -10.08 -4.59 -20.69
N GLU A 125 -11.29 -4.07 -20.61
CA GLU A 125 -12.05 -3.57 -21.75
C GLU A 125 -11.34 -2.41 -22.47
N ARG A 126 -10.67 -1.52 -21.70
CA ARG A 126 -9.89 -0.42 -22.27
C ARG A 126 -8.51 -0.84 -22.77
N GLY A 127 -8.11 -2.11 -22.57
CA GLY A 127 -6.81 -2.63 -22.99
C GLY A 127 -5.63 -2.07 -22.20
N TRP A 128 -5.86 -1.43 -21.03
CA TRP A 128 -4.82 -0.85 -20.19
C TRP A 128 -5.27 -0.70 -18.74
N GLY A 129 -4.38 -1.02 -17.82
CA GLY A 129 -4.60 -0.82 -16.40
C GLY A 129 -3.40 -1.19 -15.55
N ARG A 130 -3.34 -0.64 -14.35
CA ARG A 130 -2.29 -0.90 -13.33
C ARG A 130 -2.93 -1.13 -11.98
N ALA A 131 -2.86 -2.34 -11.45
CA ALA A 131 -3.29 -2.66 -10.10
C ALA A 131 -2.08 -2.97 -9.22
N ILE A 132 -1.87 -2.20 -8.16
CA ILE A 132 -0.67 -2.27 -7.32
C ILE A 132 -1.11 -2.47 -5.87
N GLN A 133 -0.58 -3.51 -5.22
CA GLN A 133 -0.87 -3.85 -3.84
C GLN A 133 0.29 -3.41 -2.96
N ILE A 134 0.04 -2.66 -1.91
CA ILE A 134 1.08 -2.32 -0.92
C ILE A 134 1.11 -3.41 0.15
N ALA A 135 2.05 -4.33 -0.05
CA ALA A 135 2.36 -5.39 0.90
C ALA A 135 3.39 -4.92 1.94
N SER A 136 4.05 -5.83 2.61
CA SER A 136 5.06 -5.57 3.64
C SER A 136 6.13 -6.64 3.59
N ASP A 137 7.35 -6.31 4.04
CA ASP A 137 8.41 -7.27 4.37
C ASP A 137 7.92 -8.36 5.35
N SER A 138 6.96 -7.99 6.21
CA SER A 138 6.26 -8.92 7.11
C SER A 138 5.47 -10.01 6.38
N ALA A 139 5.27 -9.91 5.07
CA ALA A 139 4.72 -11.00 4.25
C ALA A 139 5.72 -12.15 4.03
N LEU A 140 7.01 -11.89 4.17
CA LEU A 140 8.11 -12.83 3.91
C LEU A 140 8.86 -13.19 5.20
N VAL A 141 9.09 -12.21 6.06
CA VAL A 141 9.72 -12.37 7.39
C VAL A 141 8.66 -12.00 8.43
N ILE A 142 7.86 -12.97 8.86
CA ILE A 142 6.73 -12.72 9.76
C ILE A 142 7.25 -12.40 11.17
N PRO A 143 7.00 -11.16 11.69
CA PRO A 143 7.39 -10.83 13.05
C PRO A 143 6.54 -11.60 14.06
N GLU A 144 7.15 -12.12 15.12
CA GLU A 144 6.43 -12.88 16.15
C GLU A 144 5.38 -12.04 16.89
N GLU A 145 5.61 -10.73 16.98
CA GLU A 145 4.71 -9.76 17.60
C GLU A 145 3.55 -9.32 16.69
N MET A 146 3.53 -9.76 15.40
CA MET A 146 2.54 -9.33 14.40
C MET A 146 2.14 -10.47 13.46
N ILE A 147 1.93 -11.69 13.96
CA ILE A 147 1.65 -12.86 13.11
C ILE A 147 0.42 -12.65 12.20
N HIS A 148 -0.69 -12.16 12.75
CA HIS A 148 -1.92 -11.90 11.98
C HIS A 148 -1.73 -10.86 10.86
N TYR A 149 -0.91 -9.84 11.11
CA TYR A 149 -0.51 -8.88 10.09
C TYR A 149 0.31 -9.55 8.98
N GLY A 150 1.39 -10.26 9.35
CA GLY A 150 2.25 -10.95 8.40
C GLY A 150 1.46 -11.91 7.51
N VAL A 151 0.60 -12.75 8.10
CA VAL A 151 -0.28 -13.68 7.36
C VAL A 151 -1.20 -12.91 6.40
N SER A 152 -1.81 -11.79 6.82
CA SER A 152 -2.66 -10.99 5.94
C SER A 152 -1.88 -10.41 4.76
N LYS A 153 -0.63 -9.97 4.96
CA LYS A 153 0.22 -9.43 3.90
C LYS A 153 0.75 -10.52 2.96
N THR A 154 1.01 -11.74 3.46
CA THR A 154 1.31 -12.90 2.61
C THR A 154 0.10 -13.26 1.74
N ALA A 155 -1.10 -13.29 2.31
CA ALA A 155 -2.33 -13.52 1.57
C ALA A 155 -2.55 -12.47 0.46
N LEU A 156 -2.21 -11.20 0.71
CA LEU A 156 -2.30 -10.13 -0.28
C LEU A 156 -1.36 -10.37 -1.48
N LEU A 157 -0.17 -10.93 -1.29
CA LEU A 157 0.72 -11.34 -2.39
C LEU A 157 0.06 -12.41 -3.27
N ALA A 158 -0.59 -13.40 -2.66
CA ALA A 158 -1.32 -14.45 -3.38
C ALA A 158 -2.52 -13.89 -4.16
N VAL A 159 -3.27 -12.95 -3.58
CA VAL A 159 -4.37 -12.22 -4.26
C VAL A 159 -3.82 -11.49 -5.49
N SER A 160 -2.73 -10.74 -5.33
CA SER A 160 -2.08 -10.03 -6.45
C SER A 160 -1.70 -10.99 -7.58
N ARG A 161 -1.05 -12.11 -7.26
CA ARG A 161 -0.64 -13.11 -8.24
C ARG A 161 -1.83 -13.77 -8.94
N GLY A 162 -2.91 -14.04 -8.20
CA GLY A 162 -4.15 -14.60 -8.74
C GLY A 162 -4.78 -13.70 -9.80
N PHE A 163 -4.96 -12.41 -9.49
CA PHE A 163 -5.51 -11.43 -10.42
C PHE A 163 -4.57 -11.10 -11.59
N ALA A 164 -3.26 -11.20 -11.43
CA ALA A 164 -2.33 -11.10 -12.55
C ALA A 164 -2.54 -12.21 -13.59
N LYS A 165 -2.91 -13.43 -13.15
CA LYS A 165 -3.27 -14.54 -14.05
C LYS A 165 -4.63 -14.33 -14.72
N ASP A 166 -5.60 -13.74 -14.01
CA ASP A 166 -6.91 -13.39 -14.56
C ASP A 166 -6.82 -12.30 -15.63
N ALA A 167 -5.85 -11.38 -15.51
CA ALA A 167 -5.61 -10.29 -16.45
C ALA A 167 -4.80 -10.67 -17.70
N VAL A 168 -4.57 -11.95 -17.95
CA VAL A 168 -3.74 -12.41 -19.09
C VAL A 168 -4.26 -11.87 -20.42
N GLY A 169 -3.38 -11.26 -21.23
CA GLY A 169 -3.70 -10.77 -22.58
C GLY A 169 -4.50 -9.47 -22.63
N THR A 170 -4.83 -8.86 -21.48
CA THR A 170 -5.68 -7.66 -21.41
C THR A 170 -4.93 -6.32 -21.48
N GLY A 171 -3.59 -6.33 -21.42
CA GLY A 171 -2.78 -5.11 -21.28
C GLY A 171 -2.76 -4.54 -19.85
N VAL A 172 -3.45 -5.19 -18.89
CA VAL A 172 -3.43 -4.83 -17.47
C VAL A 172 -2.27 -5.54 -16.75
N THR A 173 -1.56 -4.82 -15.88
CA THR A 173 -0.57 -5.44 -15.00
C THR A 173 -1.03 -5.38 -13.55
N VAL A 174 -0.75 -6.45 -12.80
CA VAL A 174 -1.07 -6.56 -11.37
C VAL A 174 0.20 -6.95 -10.61
N ASN A 175 0.64 -6.09 -9.70
CA ASN A 175 1.89 -6.26 -8.96
C ASN A 175 1.73 -5.94 -7.48
N SER A 176 2.67 -6.40 -6.66
CA SER A 176 2.80 -5.98 -5.27
C SER A 176 4.10 -5.20 -5.05
N VAL A 177 4.06 -4.21 -4.17
CA VAL A 177 5.25 -3.56 -3.62
C VAL A 177 5.39 -4.01 -2.16
N ILE A 178 6.51 -4.64 -1.84
CA ILE A 178 6.86 -5.09 -0.50
C ILE A 178 7.59 -3.93 0.18
N ALA A 179 6.89 -3.19 1.02
CA ALA A 179 7.44 -2.08 1.78
C ALA A 179 8.13 -2.59 3.05
N GLY A 180 9.33 -2.13 3.32
CA GLY A 180 10.00 -2.33 4.60
C GLY A 180 9.56 -1.31 5.67
N PRO A 181 10.26 -1.28 6.81
CA PRO A 181 9.95 -0.34 7.89
C PRO A 181 10.06 1.11 7.38
N THR A 182 8.92 1.79 7.28
CA THR A 182 8.80 3.10 6.63
C THR A 182 8.43 4.17 7.66
N HIS A 183 9.10 5.31 7.62
CA HIS A 183 8.88 6.44 8.51
C HIS A 183 7.49 7.06 8.28
N THR A 184 6.56 6.79 9.16
CA THR A 184 5.20 7.37 9.18
C THR A 184 4.80 7.60 10.63
N ALA A 185 3.83 8.48 10.88
CA ALA A 185 3.33 8.74 12.23
C ALA A 185 2.87 7.43 12.93
N GLY A 186 2.20 6.52 12.20
CA GLY A 186 1.80 5.23 12.77
C GLY A 186 2.98 4.31 13.10
N VAL A 187 4.10 4.43 12.39
CA VAL A 187 5.34 3.69 12.71
C VAL A 187 6.09 4.34 13.85
N GLU A 188 6.05 5.67 14.02
CA GLU A 188 6.59 6.32 15.22
C GLU A 188 5.90 5.80 16.48
N ASP A 189 4.56 5.78 16.48
CA ASP A 189 3.77 5.22 17.59
C ASP A 189 4.13 3.76 17.85
N PHE A 190 4.30 2.96 16.80
CA PHE A 190 4.69 1.56 16.90
C PHE A 190 6.11 1.37 17.46
N VAL A 191 7.07 2.16 17.00
CA VAL A 191 8.44 2.14 17.53
C VAL A 191 8.44 2.39 19.02
N TYR A 192 7.72 3.43 19.48
CA TYR A 192 7.61 3.75 20.91
C TYR A 192 6.81 2.74 21.74
N GLN A 193 6.14 1.77 21.13
CA GLN A 193 5.59 0.61 21.85
C GLN A 193 6.67 -0.44 22.15
N LEU A 194 7.77 -0.45 21.41
CA LEU A 194 8.80 -1.48 21.44
C LEU A 194 10.14 -1.02 22.06
N VAL A 195 10.37 0.30 22.10
CA VAL A 195 11.58 0.90 22.68
C VAL A 195 11.24 1.86 23.83
N ASP A 196 12.27 2.36 24.52
CA ASP A 196 12.08 3.34 25.59
C ASP A 196 11.46 4.63 25.07
N LYS A 197 10.29 4.98 25.61
CA LYS A 197 9.52 6.18 25.22
C LYS A 197 10.18 7.51 25.58
N SER A 198 11.20 7.49 26.45
CA SER A 198 11.94 8.68 26.84
C SER A 198 13.05 9.07 25.86
N LEU A 199 13.38 8.19 24.90
CA LEU A 199 14.41 8.45 23.90
C LEU A 199 13.96 9.53 22.91
N PRO A 200 14.88 10.44 22.49
CA PRO A 200 14.65 11.26 21.31
C PRO A 200 14.39 10.38 20.07
N TRP A 201 13.57 10.88 19.14
CA TRP A 201 13.16 10.10 17.96
C TRP A 201 14.34 9.48 17.21
N ASP A 202 15.41 10.23 16.98
CA ASP A 202 16.59 9.73 16.25
C ASP A 202 17.31 8.57 16.97
N GLU A 203 17.20 8.50 18.28
CA GLU A 203 17.75 7.38 19.05
C GLU A 203 16.77 6.21 19.08
N ALA A 204 15.48 6.48 19.25
CA ALA A 204 14.42 5.48 19.26
C ALA A 204 14.39 4.68 17.96
N GLN A 205 14.44 5.35 16.79
CA GLN A 205 14.47 4.66 15.49
C GLN A 205 15.75 3.81 15.31
N ARG A 206 16.93 4.31 15.74
CA ARG A 206 18.17 3.53 15.66
C ARG A 206 18.12 2.29 16.56
N GLU A 207 17.59 2.43 17.77
CA GLU A 207 17.42 1.29 18.68
C GLU A 207 16.44 0.29 18.11
N PHE A 208 15.31 0.74 17.57
CA PHE A 208 14.33 -0.11 16.88
C PHE A 208 14.97 -0.89 15.74
N MET A 209 15.69 -0.22 14.84
CA MET A 209 16.35 -0.89 13.71
C MET A 209 17.35 -1.93 14.18
N ARG A 210 18.21 -1.57 15.15
CA ARG A 210 19.21 -2.48 15.69
C ARG A 210 18.60 -3.72 16.37
N LYS A 211 17.51 -3.56 17.10
CA LYS A 211 16.93 -4.62 17.94
C LYS A 211 15.89 -5.47 17.23
N TYR A 212 15.03 -4.83 16.45
CA TYR A 212 13.87 -5.49 15.83
C TYR A 212 14.02 -5.69 14.32
N ARG A 213 14.96 -5.01 13.67
CA ARG A 213 15.20 -5.11 12.21
C ARG A 213 16.72 -5.21 11.90
N PRO A 214 17.47 -6.08 12.64
CA PRO A 214 18.94 -6.14 12.50
C PRO A 214 19.40 -6.56 11.10
N GLN A 215 18.56 -7.27 10.33
CA GLN A 215 18.88 -7.71 8.97
C GLN A 215 18.79 -6.59 7.94
N SER A 216 18.15 -5.46 8.24
CA SER A 216 18.05 -4.35 7.28
C SER A 216 19.44 -3.85 6.88
N LEU A 217 19.73 -3.86 5.58
CA LEU A 217 21.02 -3.40 5.05
C LEU A 217 21.16 -1.88 5.10
N LEU A 218 20.05 -1.14 5.02
CA LEU A 218 20.07 0.33 5.12
C LEU A 218 20.22 0.83 6.56
N GLN A 219 19.86 0.04 7.57
CA GLN A 219 19.92 0.40 9.01
C GLN A 219 19.21 1.73 9.35
N ARG A 220 18.20 2.11 8.57
CA ARG A 220 17.32 3.26 8.79
C ARG A 220 15.90 2.92 8.35
N LEU A 221 14.94 3.71 8.79
CA LEU A 221 13.60 3.67 8.22
C LEU A 221 13.64 4.15 6.75
N ILE A 222 12.74 3.62 5.96
CA ILE A 222 12.52 3.99 4.57
C ILE A 222 11.62 5.23 4.57
N GLU A 223 11.91 6.19 3.68
CA GLU A 223 11.04 7.34 3.52
C GLU A 223 9.82 6.97 2.64
N PRO A 224 8.61 7.47 2.94
CA PRO A 224 7.42 7.20 2.12
C PRO A 224 7.60 7.49 0.63
N ALA A 225 8.41 8.49 0.29
CA ALA A 225 8.74 8.84 -1.09
C ALA A 225 9.51 7.72 -1.81
N GLU A 226 10.32 6.93 -1.11
CA GLU A 226 11.07 5.82 -1.72
C GLU A 226 10.11 4.70 -2.17
N ILE A 227 9.05 4.44 -1.38
CA ILE A 227 7.97 3.54 -1.78
C ILE A 227 7.17 4.12 -2.96
N ALA A 228 6.84 5.42 -2.88
CA ALA A 228 6.08 6.11 -3.92
C ALA A 228 6.81 6.09 -5.28
N ASN A 229 8.14 6.18 -5.31
CA ASN A 229 8.93 6.09 -6.53
C ASN A 229 8.73 4.74 -7.25
N MET A 230 8.75 3.62 -6.52
CA MET A 230 8.49 2.30 -7.09
C MET A 230 7.05 2.17 -7.59
N VAL A 231 6.08 2.67 -6.83
CA VAL A 231 4.67 2.65 -7.22
C VAL A 231 4.45 3.48 -8.48
N THR A 232 5.04 4.67 -8.57
CA THR A 232 4.95 5.55 -9.75
C THR A 232 5.55 4.89 -10.99
N TYR A 233 6.71 4.20 -10.83
CA TYR A 233 7.27 3.39 -11.92
C TYR A 233 6.31 2.29 -12.37
N LEU A 234 5.77 1.49 -11.44
CA LEU A 234 4.85 0.39 -11.76
C LEU A 234 3.53 0.88 -12.36
N ALA A 235 3.10 2.09 -12.01
CA ALA A 235 1.92 2.74 -12.58
C ALA A 235 2.13 3.21 -14.03
N SER A 236 3.37 3.30 -14.49
CA SER A 236 3.72 3.89 -15.78
C SER A 236 3.69 2.86 -16.93
N PRO A 237 3.68 3.34 -18.19
CA PRO A 237 3.90 2.49 -19.37
C PRO A 237 5.27 1.80 -19.37
N LEU A 238 6.27 2.37 -18.68
CA LEU A 238 7.63 1.83 -18.60
C LEU A 238 7.70 0.48 -17.90
N ALA A 239 6.72 0.16 -17.05
CA ALA A 239 6.60 -1.11 -16.34
C ALA A 239 5.73 -2.15 -17.07
N SER A 240 5.46 -2.00 -18.37
CA SER A 240 4.54 -2.85 -19.13
C SER A 240 4.93 -4.34 -19.16
N ALA A 241 6.20 -4.67 -18.98
CA ALA A 241 6.70 -6.03 -18.92
C ALA A 241 6.72 -6.62 -17.49
N THR A 242 6.29 -5.84 -16.48
CA THR A 242 6.29 -6.25 -15.08
C THR A 242 4.86 -6.55 -14.64
N THR A 243 4.51 -7.84 -14.49
CA THR A 243 3.20 -8.27 -13.99
C THR A 243 3.31 -9.55 -13.18
N GLY A 244 2.48 -9.70 -12.16
CA GLY A 244 2.46 -10.84 -11.24
C GLY A 244 3.68 -10.90 -10.32
N GLY A 245 4.46 -9.83 -10.25
CA GLY A 245 5.65 -9.71 -9.41
C GLY A 245 5.34 -9.15 -8.02
N ALA A 246 6.28 -9.40 -7.10
CA ALA A 246 6.35 -8.76 -5.79
C ALA A 246 7.71 -8.06 -5.69
N LEU A 247 7.72 -6.73 -5.78
CA LEU A 247 8.93 -5.93 -5.87
C LEU A 247 9.26 -5.34 -4.50
N ARG A 248 10.49 -5.55 -4.03
CA ARG A 248 10.92 -5.11 -2.71
C ARG A 248 11.42 -3.67 -2.72
N VAL A 249 10.95 -2.90 -1.75
CA VAL A 249 11.49 -1.62 -1.30
C VAL A 249 11.58 -1.73 0.23
N ASP A 250 12.43 -2.64 0.70
CA ASP A 250 12.50 -3.11 2.09
C ASP A 250 13.85 -2.79 2.78
N GLY A 251 14.71 -2.05 2.08
CA GLY A 251 16.04 -1.72 2.61
C GLY A 251 16.95 -2.92 2.77
N GLY A 252 16.67 -4.02 2.05
CA GLY A 252 17.40 -5.28 2.16
C GLY A 252 17.11 -6.04 3.45
N TYR A 253 15.93 -5.81 4.06
CA TYR A 253 15.54 -6.51 5.29
C TYR A 253 15.29 -8.00 5.08
N VAL A 254 14.64 -8.36 3.97
CA VAL A 254 14.40 -9.75 3.63
C VAL A 254 15.69 -10.40 3.13
N ASP A 255 16.23 -11.34 3.89
CA ASP A 255 17.46 -12.07 3.57
C ASP A 255 17.18 -13.17 2.52
N SER A 256 16.91 -12.72 1.31
CA SER A 256 16.69 -13.57 0.13
C SER A 256 17.06 -12.81 -1.13
N ILE A 257 17.70 -13.48 -2.09
CA ILE A 257 17.99 -12.91 -3.42
C ILE A 257 16.77 -12.89 -4.34
N VAL A 258 15.73 -13.63 -4.00
CA VAL A 258 14.44 -13.67 -4.70
C VAL A 258 13.31 -13.36 -3.70
N PRO A 259 12.20 -12.73 -4.15
CA PRO A 259 11.04 -12.47 -3.31
C PRO A 259 10.32 -13.78 -2.93
#